data_e3bebdf4ef1659a9a48a2bceaaebe222
#
_entry.id   e3bebdf4ef1659a9a48a2bceaaebe222
#
_cell.length_a   1.000
_cell.length_b   1.000
_cell.length_c   1.000
_cell.angle_alpha   90.00
_cell.angle_beta   90.00
_cell.angle_gamma   90.00
#
_symmetry.space_group_name_H-M   'P 1'
#
loop_
_entity.id
_entity.type
_entity.pdbx_description
1 polymer ?
#
loop_
_entity_poly.entity_id
_entity_poly.type
_entity_poly.pdbx_seq_one_letter_code
_entity_poly.pdbx_strand_id
1 'polypeptide(L)'
;MKRHAGFMIACCALIAAAGCARKEPVPFASGVFEATETIVSAEANGRLLTLNVEEGQTVAADAVVATIDCRQLELQREQLVIRIDNLQTRFTDIGTQTAAIDQQIAAAIRERDRVQELLQGGSATGKNLDDINAQIAVLKRQRLAARQSLKTGNQVIDDEKAAMQVQLEQLEDQIARCTLKSPVGGTVMVKYSQTGEIAVMGKALFKVADMDN
;
A
#
# COMPACT_ATOMS: atom_id res chain seq x y z
N MET A 1 21.19 40.21 95.32
CA MET A 1 21.57 39.51 94.07
C MET A 1 20.53 38.55 93.51
N LYS A 2 19.31 38.42 94.04
CA LYS A 2 18.27 37.49 93.54
C LYS A 2 17.13 38.13 92.70
N ARG A 3 17.07 39.45 92.54
CA ARG A 3 15.98 40.13 91.78
C ARG A 3 16.32 40.41 90.29
N HIS A 4 17.59 40.35 89.86
CA HIS A 4 17.98 40.62 88.48
C HIS A 4 18.04 39.36 87.65
N ALA A 5 18.14 38.16 88.23
CA ALA A 5 18.14 36.90 87.51
C ALA A 5 16.77 36.55 86.92
N GLY A 6 15.65 36.91 87.61
CA GLY A 6 14.28 36.67 87.12
C GLY A 6 13.91 37.55 85.92
N PHE A 7 14.40 38.78 85.87
CA PHE A 7 14.13 39.68 84.72
C PHE A 7 14.85 39.32 83.44
N MET A 8 16.07 38.79 83.55
CA MET A 8 16.82 38.34 82.40
C MET A 8 16.24 37.06 81.75
N ILE A 9 15.68 36.14 82.55
CA ILE A 9 15.05 34.93 82.08
C ILE A 9 13.72 35.25 81.40
N ALA A 10 12.97 36.20 81.84
CA ALA A 10 11.71 36.65 81.23
C ALA A 10 11.93 37.35 79.89
N CYS A 11 12.98 38.13 79.71
CA CYS A 11 13.35 38.78 78.47
C CYS A 11 13.83 37.78 77.38
N CYS A 12 14.57 36.73 77.79
CA CYS A 12 15.00 35.67 76.85
C CYS A 12 13.84 34.79 76.34
N ALA A 13 12.78 34.58 77.21
CA ALA A 13 11.59 33.83 76.86
C ALA A 13 10.70 34.57 75.82
N LEU A 14 10.64 35.94 75.93
CA LEU A 14 9.91 36.74 74.95
C LEU A 14 10.55 36.84 73.55
N ILE A 15 11.87 36.74 73.46
CA ILE A 15 12.59 36.79 72.18
C ILE A 15 12.51 35.44 71.46
N ALA A 16 12.36 34.33 72.16
CA ALA A 16 12.21 32.99 71.54
C ALA A 16 10.80 32.78 70.95
N ALA A 17 9.79 33.54 71.32
CA ALA A 17 8.43 33.45 70.80
C ALA A 17 8.19 34.25 69.48
N ALA A 18 9.15 35.12 69.06
CA ALA A 18 9.06 35.91 67.82
C ALA A 18 9.74 35.26 66.64
N GLY A 19 10.28 34.03 66.79
CA GLY A 19 10.92 33.29 65.73
C GLY A 19 9.99 32.37 64.95
N CYS A 20 9.87 32.64 63.66
CA CYS A 20 9.42 31.72 62.61
C CYS A 20 7.91 31.50 62.43
N ALA A 21 7.18 32.57 62.09
CA ALA A 21 6.11 32.41 61.10
C ALA A 21 6.70 32.72 59.69
N ARG A 22 7.57 31.85 59.17
CA ARG A 22 7.87 31.85 57.74
C ARG A 22 6.68 31.33 57.04
N LYS A 23 5.79 32.22 56.57
CA LYS A 23 4.77 31.86 55.53
C LYS A 23 5.55 31.42 54.29
N GLU A 24 5.58 30.13 54.04
CA GLU A 24 5.96 29.65 52.71
C GLU A 24 4.99 30.28 51.70
N PRO A 25 5.48 30.87 50.59
CA PRO A 25 4.59 31.35 49.56
C PRO A 25 3.86 30.16 48.98
N VAL A 26 2.55 30.09 49.26
CA VAL A 26 1.68 29.11 48.61
C VAL A 26 1.70 29.45 47.11
N PRO A 27 2.13 28.54 46.23
CA PRO A 27 2.11 28.82 44.81
C PRO A 27 0.65 29.14 44.41
N PHE A 28 0.44 30.29 43.78
CA PHE A 28 -0.87 30.85 43.44
C PHE A 28 -1.64 30.02 42.41
N ALA A 29 -0.96 29.15 41.69
CA ALA A 29 -1.55 28.15 40.82
C ALA A 29 -0.55 27.02 40.54
N SER A 30 -0.96 25.77 40.69
CA SER A 30 -0.30 24.61 40.05
C SER A 30 -1.25 24.10 38.99
N GLY A 31 -0.90 24.31 37.73
CA GLY A 31 -1.56 23.69 36.60
C GLY A 31 -0.73 22.50 36.12
N VAL A 32 -1.36 21.38 35.87
CA VAL A 32 -0.78 20.28 35.14
C VAL A 32 -1.21 20.45 33.69
N PHE A 33 -0.27 20.67 32.75
CA PHE A 33 -0.56 20.63 31.36
C PHE A 33 -0.49 19.15 30.91
N GLU A 34 -1.62 18.59 30.52
CA GLU A 34 -1.67 17.29 29.87
C GLU A 34 -1.65 17.55 28.36
N ALA A 35 -0.52 17.27 27.70
CA ALA A 35 -0.42 17.26 26.27
C ALA A 35 -0.58 15.81 25.76
N THR A 36 -1.34 15.61 24.69
CA THR A 36 -1.42 14.31 24.04
C THR A 36 -0.10 14.03 23.31
N GLU A 37 0.65 13.07 23.83
CA GLU A 37 1.95 12.68 23.25
C GLU A 37 1.77 11.53 22.26
N THR A 38 2.26 11.69 21.04
CA THR A 38 2.28 10.65 20.01
C THR A 38 3.72 10.29 19.66
N ILE A 39 4.06 8.99 19.73
CA ILE A 39 5.35 8.49 19.28
C ILE A 39 5.24 8.12 17.81
N VAL A 40 6.03 8.78 16.98
CA VAL A 40 6.14 8.48 15.55
C VAL A 40 7.24 7.46 15.36
N SER A 41 6.86 6.29 14.85
CA SER A 41 7.75 5.14 14.65
C SER A 41 7.95 4.84 13.18
N ALA A 42 9.06 4.17 12.84
CA ALA A 42 9.33 3.72 11.48
C ALA A 42 8.30 2.70 11.01
N GLU A 43 7.78 2.88 9.80
CA GLU A 43 6.79 1.99 9.17
C GLU A 43 7.42 1.03 8.15
N ALA A 44 8.71 1.20 7.86
CA ALA A 44 9.49 0.36 6.95
C ALA A 44 10.86 0.02 7.54
N ASN A 45 11.50 -1.03 6.97
CA ASN A 45 12.85 -1.42 7.31
C ASN A 45 13.83 -0.85 6.29
N GLY A 46 14.90 -0.19 6.74
CA GLY A 46 15.93 0.34 5.87
C GLY A 46 16.81 1.37 6.57
N ARG A 47 17.71 1.99 5.82
CA ARG A 47 18.50 3.10 6.34
C ARG A 47 17.68 4.38 6.30
N LEU A 48 17.70 5.15 7.37
CA LEU A 48 17.08 6.47 7.45
C LEU A 48 17.90 7.46 6.60
N LEU A 49 17.39 7.81 5.42
CA LEU A 49 18.05 8.73 4.48
C LEU A 49 17.93 10.18 4.96
N THR A 50 16.73 10.54 5.43
CA THR A 50 16.46 11.87 6.00
C THR A 50 15.60 11.75 7.24
N LEU A 51 15.80 12.65 8.20
CA LEU A 51 14.92 12.86 9.34
C LEU A 51 14.87 14.38 9.59
N ASN A 52 13.87 15.01 8.99
CA ASN A 52 13.71 16.47 8.90
C ASN A 52 12.91 17.02 10.07
N VAL A 53 13.29 16.65 11.29
CA VAL A 53 12.67 17.16 12.52
C VAL A 53 13.76 17.48 13.52
N GLU A 54 13.54 18.56 14.29
CA GLU A 54 14.41 18.96 15.40
C GLU A 54 13.57 19.15 16.67
N GLU A 55 14.18 18.93 17.84
CA GLU A 55 13.52 19.13 19.13
C GLU A 55 13.09 20.60 19.28
N GLY A 56 11.85 20.83 19.70
CA GLY A 56 11.23 22.14 19.77
C GLY A 56 10.63 22.66 18.46
N GLN A 57 10.80 21.95 17.35
CA GLN A 57 10.21 22.32 16.05
C GLN A 57 8.73 21.93 16.00
N THR A 58 7.88 22.82 15.45
CA THR A 58 6.49 22.47 15.13
C THR A 58 6.41 21.77 13.78
N VAL A 59 5.70 20.64 13.74
CA VAL A 59 5.39 19.87 12.53
C VAL A 59 3.88 19.88 12.28
N ALA A 60 3.48 19.94 11.02
CA ALA A 60 2.07 19.82 10.65
C ALA A 60 1.69 18.32 10.49
N ALA A 61 0.40 18.02 10.67
CA ALA A 61 -0.14 16.72 10.30
C ALA A 61 0.10 16.46 8.80
N ASP A 62 0.35 15.21 8.42
CA ASP A 62 0.68 14.75 7.05
C ASP A 62 1.97 15.34 6.45
N ALA A 63 2.74 16.13 7.20
CA ALA A 63 4.05 16.59 6.75
C ALA A 63 5.03 15.42 6.63
N VAL A 64 5.80 15.39 5.53
CA VAL A 64 6.87 14.40 5.35
C VAL A 64 8.01 14.72 6.31
N VAL A 65 8.26 13.80 7.24
CA VAL A 65 9.22 13.97 8.34
C VAL A 65 10.48 13.12 8.19
N ALA A 66 10.36 11.99 7.50
CA ALA A 66 11.49 11.08 7.30
C ALA A 66 11.37 10.33 5.98
N THR A 67 12.50 9.90 5.45
CA THR A 67 12.60 9.01 4.29
C THR A 67 13.54 7.85 4.61
N ILE A 68 13.07 6.64 4.35
CA ILE A 68 13.82 5.39 4.54
C ILE A 68 14.25 4.87 3.16
N ASP A 69 15.43 4.27 3.07
CA ASP A 69 15.93 3.67 1.83
C ASP A 69 15.10 2.44 1.43
N CYS A 70 14.41 2.55 0.30
CA CYS A 70 13.56 1.51 -0.25
C CYS A 70 14.01 1.04 -1.64
N ARG A 71 15.24 1.32 -2.02
CA ARG A 71 15.75 0.98 -3.35
C ARG A 71 15.51 -0.48 -3.74
N GLN A 72 15.62 -1.39 -2.78
CA GLN A 72 15.36 -2.81 -3.03
C GLN A 72 13.89 -3.10 -3.40
N LEU A 73 12.94 -2.43 -2.71
CA LEU A 73 11.51 -2.56 -3.01
C LEU A 73 11.16 -1.95 -4.38
N GLU A 74 11.77 -0.82 -4.73
CA GLU A 74 11.59 -0.18 -6.04
C GLU A 74 12.06 -1.11 -7.18
N LEU A 75 13.20 -1.78 -7.03
CA LEU A 75 13.69 -2.75 -8.00
C LEU A 75 12.75 -3.97 -8.12
N GLN A 76 12.20 -4.44 -7.00
CA GLN A 76 11.21 -5.52 -7.02
C GLN A 76 9.93 -5.09 -7.75
N ARG A 77 9.47 -3.85 -7.53
CA ARG A 77 8.33 -3.26 -8.24
C ARG A 77 8.59 -3.24 -9.75
N GLU A 78 9.77 -2.75 -10.16
CA GLU A 78 10.16 -2.69 -11.57
C GLU A 78 10.18 -4.08 -12.22
N GLN A 79 10.74 -5.08 -11.55
CA GLN A 79 10.72 -6.46 -12.02
C GLN A 79 9.30 -7.01 -12.17
N LEU A 80 8.40 -6.69 -11.24
CA LEU A 80 7.02 -7.15 -11.29
C LEU A 80 6.24 -6.47 -12.42
N VAL A 81 6.45 -5.17 -12.65
CA VAL A 81 5.87 -4.45 -13.79
C VAL A 81 6.29 -5.09 -15.11
N ILE A 82 7.57 -5.39 -15.29
CA ILE A 82 8.07 -6.08 -16.50
C ILE A 82 7.42 -7.46 -16.67
N ARG A 83 7.20 -8.21 -15.58
CA ARG A 83 6.52 -9.51 -15.65
C ARG A 83 5.08 -9.37 -16.10
N ILE A 84 4.35 -8.39 -15.59
CA ILE A 84 2.96 -8.09 -15.97
C ILE A 84 2.89 -7.71 -17.45
N ASP A 85 3.82 -6.89 -17.93
CA ASP A 85 3.89 -6.50 -19.36
C ASP A 85 4.18 -7.70 -20.26
N ASN A 86 5.09 -8.58 -19.86
CA ASN A 86 5.38 -9.81 -20.60
C ASN A 86 4.18 -10.76 -20.69
N LEU A 87 3.28 -10.80 -19.69
CA LEU A 87 2.04 -11.57 -19.79
C LEU A 87 1.14 -11.04 -20.90
N GLN A 88 1.09 -9.73 -21.12
CA GLN A 88 0.30 -9.12 -22.18
C GLN A 88 0.71 -9.63 -23.57
N THR A 89 1.98 -9.93 -23.80
CA THR A 89 2.48 -10.44 -25.09
C THR A 89 2.08 -11.89 -25.35
N ARG A 90 1.67 -12.62 -24.32
CA ARG A 90 1.22 -14.02 -24.41
C ARG A 90 -0.24 -14.18 -24.81
N PHE A 91 -0.99 -13.09 -24.82
CA PHE A 91 -2.38 -13.12 -25.28
C PHE A 91 -2.45 -13.55 -26.74
N THR A 92 -3.36 -14.49 -27.00
CA THR A 92 -3.58 -15.02 -28.34
C THR A 92 -4.82 -14.40 -28.95
N ASP A 93 -4.67 -13.78 -30.12
CA ASP A 93 -5.83 -13.34 -30.89
C ASP A 93 -6.59 -14.54 -31.47
N ILE A 94 -7.78 -14.76 -30.90
CA ILE A 94 -8.65 -15.89 -31.25
C ILE A 94 -9.08 -15.82 -32.73
N GLY A 95 -9.33 -14.59 -33.23
CA GLY A 95 -9.73 -14.38 -34.62
C GLY A 95 -8.65 -14.88 -35.60
N THR A 96 -7.44 -14.42 -35.43
CA THR A 96 -6.28 -14.82 -36.24
C THR A 96 -6.05 -16.34 -36.18
N GLN A 97 -6.09 -16.93 -34.98
CA GLN A 97 -5.85 -18.38 -34.80
C GLN A 97 -6.95 -19.26 -35.38
N THR A 98 -8.21 -18.79 -35.47
CA THR A 98 -9.31 -19.55 -36.07
C THR A 98 -9.55 -19.21 -37.55
N ALA A 99 -8.87 -18.23 -38.12
CA ALA A 99 -9.07 -17.75 -39.48
C ALA A 99 -8.97 -18.87 -40.54
N ALA A 100 -8.00 -19.81 -40.39
CA ALA A 100 -7.86 -20.93 -41.30
C ALA A 100 -9.10 -21.85 -41.31
N ILE A 101 -9.68 -22.13 -40.14
CA ILE A 101 -10.91 -22.92 -40.00
C ILE A 101 -12.09 -22.16 -40.61
N ASP A 102 -12.17 -20.85 -40.41
CA ASP A 102 -13.24 -20.00 -40.98
C ASP A 102 -13.15 -19.99 -42.51
N GLN A 103 -11.93 -19.98 -43.10
CA GLN A 103 -11.72 -20.12 -44.53
C GLN A 103 -12.19 -21.49 -45.05
N GLN A 104 -11.90 -22.58 -44.34
CA GLN A 104 -12.33 -23.93 -44.70
C GLN A 104 -13.89 -24.04 -44.66
N ILE A 105 -14.53 -23.45 -43.61
CA ILE A 105 -15.98 -23.41 -43.53
C ILE A 105 -16.56 -22.62 -44.69
N ALA A 106 -16.01 -21.48 -45.06
CA ALA A 106 -16.47 -20.68 -46.16
C ALA A 106 -16.32 -21.42 -47.52
N ALA A 107 -15.25 -22.15 -47.72
CA ALA A 107 -15.04 -22.99 -48.90
C ALA A 107 -16.07 -24.14 -48.98
N ALA A 108 -16.30 -24.84 -47.86
CA ALA A 108 -17.25 -25.93 -47.81
C ALA A 108 -18.71 -25.43 -48.02
N ILE A 109 -19.03 -24.22 -47.57
CA ILE A 109 -20.35 -23.59 -47.82
C ILE A 109 -20.54 -23.31 -49.34
N ARG A 110 -19.54 -22.73 -49.99
CA ARG A 110 -19.59 -22.50 -51.45
C ARG A 110 -19.75 -23.82 -52.23
N GLU A 111 -19.09 -24.86 -51.78
CA GLU A 111 -19.21 -26.18 -52.40
C GLU A 111 -20.60 -26.78 -52.20
N ARG A 112 -21.17 -26.65 -50.98
CA ARG A 112 -22.56 -27.06 -50.66
C ARG A 112 -23.53 -26.36 -51.59
N ASP A 113 -23.42 -25.05 -51.77
CA ASP A 113 -24.32 -24.25 -52.61
C ASP A 113 -24.24 -24.70 -54.05
N ARG A 114 -23.05 -24.99 -54.61
CA ARG A 114 -22.86 -25.55 -55.94
C ARG A 114 -23.48 -26.92 -56.09
N VAL A 115 -23.29 -27.84 -55.15
CA VAL A 115 -23.87 -29.19 -55.18
C VAL A 115 -25.39 -29.12 -55.04
N GLN A 116 -25.92 -28.19 -54.29
CA GLN A 116 -27.35 -27.97 -54.16
C GLN A 116 -27.99 -27.52 -55.48
N GLU A 117 -27.36 -26.65 -56.26
CA GLU A 117 -27.80 -26.26 -57.60
C GLU A 117 -27.73 -27.45 -58.58
N LEU A 118 -26.66 -28.24 -58.57
CA LEU A 118 -26.52 -29.44 -59.39
C LEU A 118 -27.57 -30.51 -59.05
N LEU A 119 -27.93 -30.64 -57.78
CA LEU A 119 -28.99 -31.57 -57.36
C LEU A 119 -30.36 -31.16 -57.94
N GLN A 120 -30.67 -29.85 -57.93
CA GLN A 120 -31.89 -29.33 -58.57
C GLN A 120 -31.93 -29.60 -60.10
N GLY A 121 -30.77 -29.57 -60.73
CA GLY A 121 -30.57 -29.91 -62.13
C GLY A 121 -30.50 -31.41 -62.42
N GLY A 122 -30.60 -32.28 -61.41
CA GLY A 122 -30.51 -33.73 -61.55
C GLY A 122 -29.11 -34.28 -61.80
N SER A 123 -28.04 -33.44 -61.62
CA SER A 123 -26.64 -33.79 -61.90
C SER A 123 -25.82 -34.13 -60.64
N ALA A 124 -26.45 -34.11 -59.46
CA ALA A 124 -25.83 -34.52 -58.19
C ALA A 124 -26.80 -35.44 -57.43
N THR A 125 -26.30 -36.07 -56.33
CA THR A 125 -27.08 -36.95 -55.45
C THR A 125 -27.34 -36.30 -54.11
N GLY A 126 -28.47 -36.64 -53.46
CA GLY A 126 -28.76 -36.17 -52.09
C GLY A 126 -27.62 -36.53 -51.09
N LYS A 127 -27.02 -37.71 -51.30
CA LYS A 127 -25.89 -38.14 -50.50
C LYS A 127 -24.72 -37.16 -50.55
N ASN A 128 -24.39 -36.62 -51.74
CA ASN A 128 -23.29 -35.64 -51.86
C ASN A 128 -23.57 -34.38 -51.02
N LEU A 129 -24.82 -33.92 -51.00
CA LEU A 129 -25.22 -32.76 -50.19
C LEU A 129 -25.15 -33.08 -48.70
N ASP A 130 -25.58 -34.28 -48.28
CA ASP A 130 -25.50 -34.72 -46.89
C ASP A 130 -24.04 -34.83 -46.40
N ASP A 131 -23.12 -35.37 -47.21
CA ASP A 131 -21.71 -35.51 -46.93
C ASP A 131 -21.05 -34.13 -46.70
N ILE A 132 -21.37 -33.14 -47.54
CA ILE A 132 -20.84 -31.78 -47.39
C ILE A 132 -21.45 -31.09 -46.15
N ASN A 133 -22.72 -31.26 -45.86
CA ASN A 133 -23.35 -30.72 -44.64
C ASN A 133 -22.72 -31.32 -43.38
N ALA A 134 -22.42 -32.61 -43.37
CA ALA A 134 -21.72 -33.30 -42.30
C ALA A 134 -20.28 -32.70 -42.10
N GLN A 135 -19.56 -32.48 -43.21
CA GLN A 135 -18.23 -31.84 -43.16
C GLN A 135 -18.29 -30.41 -42.58
N ILE A 136 -19.24 -29.59 -43.02
CA ILE A 136 -19.47 -28.24 -42.46
C ILE A 136 -19.76 -28.31 -40.94
N ALA A 137 -20.56 -29.28 -40.52
CA ALA A 137 -20.88 -29.46 -39.09
C ALA A 137 -19.63 -29.82 -38.29
N VAL A 138 -18.76 -30.69 -38.81
CA VAL A 138 -17.46 -31.04 -38.19
C VAL A 138 -16.58 -29.82 -38.06
N LEU A 139 -16.39 -29.06 -39.14
CA LEU A 139 -15.55 -27.84 -39.15
C LEU A 139 -16.08 -26.79 -38.15
N LYS A 140 -17.38 -26.59 -38.10
CA LYS A 140 -17.98 -25.66 -37.08
C LYS A 140 -17.72 -26.11 -35.64
N ARG A 141 -17.78 -27.42 -35.36
CA ARG A 141 -17.43 -27.96 -34.04
C ARG A 141 -15.96 -27.79 -33.73
N GLN A 142 -15.07 -28.03 -34.68
CA GLN A 142 -13.64 -27.81 -34.52
C GLN A 142 -13.32 -26.34 -34.20
N ARG A 143 -13.95 -25.40 -34.95
CA ARG A 143 -13.83 -23.97 -34.67
C ARG A 143 -14.28 -23.60 -33.26
N LEU A 144 -15.44 -24.13 -32.84
CA LEU A 144 -15.97 -23.88 -31.50
C LEU A 144 -15.01 -24.39 -30.41
N ALA A 145 -14.50 -25.60 -30.58
CA ALA A 145 -13.54 -26.20 -29.63
C ALA A 145 -12.24 -25.39 -29.58
N ALA A 146 -11.69 -25.00 -30.73
CA ALA A 146 -10.49 -24.17 -30.80
C ALA A 146 -10.71 -22.80 -30.11
N ARG A 147 -11.82 -22.13 -30.39
CA ARG A 147 -12.16 -20.86 -29.75
C ARG A 147 -12.29 -21.00 -28.24
N GLN A 148 -12.94 -22.05 -27.76
CA GLN A 148 -13.10 -22.29 -26.31
C GLN A 148 -11.76 -22.54 -25.64
N SER A 149 -10.88 -23.33 -26.26
CA SER A 149 -9.52 -23.59 -25.75
C SER A 149 -8.70 -22.31 -25.64
N LEU A 150 -8.70 -21.50 -26.70
CA LEU A 150 -7.98 -20.23 -26.73
C LEU A 150 -8.54 -19.23 -25.74
N LYS A 151 -9.90 -19.16 -25.60
CA LYS A 151 -10.55 -18.32 -24.60
C LYS A 151 -10.14 -18.71 -23.17
N THR A 152 -10.14 -20.01 -22.88
CA THR A 152 -9.69 -20.51 -21.57
C THR A 152 -8.21 -20.19 -21.32
N GLY A 153 -7.36 -20.34 -22.34
CA GLY A 153 -5.94 -19.96 -22.25
C GLY A 153 -5.75 -18.47 -21.95
N ASN A 154 -6.48 -17.59 -22.63
CA ASN A 154 -6.43 -16.16 -22.38
C ASN A 154 -6.95 -15.82 -20.96
N GLN A 155 -8.00 -16.51 -20.49
CA GLN A 155 -8.54 -16.31 -19.13
C GLN A 155 -7.49 -16.64 -18.07
N VAL A 156 -6.72 -17.70 -18.24
CA VAL A 156 -5.63 -18.05 -17.30
C VAL A 156 -4.59 -16.93 -17.24
N ILE A 157 -4.27 -16.31 -18.39
CA ILE A 157 -3.34 -15.18 -18.46
C ILE A 157 -3.92 -13.96 -17.73
N ASP A 158 -5.23 -13.67 -17.90
CA ASP A 158 -5.91 -12.60 -17.19
C ASP A 158 -5.89 -12.81 -15.68
N ASP A 159 -6.16 -14.03 -15.22
CA ASP A 159 -6.17 -14.38 -13.79
C ASP A 159 -4.75 -14.27 -13.20
N GLU A 160 -3.71 -14.72 -13.94
CA GLU A 160 -2.30 -14.57 -13.54
C GLU A 160 -1.91 -13.08 -13.45
N LYS A 161 -2.32 -12.27 -14.44
CA LYS A 161 -2.09 -10.83 -14.44
C LYS A 161 -2.77 -10.14 -13.26
N ALA A 162 -4.03 -10.49 -12.96
CA ALA A 162 -4.76 -9.93 -11.83
C ALA A 162 -4.05 -10.26 -10.48
N ALA A 163 -3.58 -11.50 -10.32
CA ALA A 163 -2.82 -11.88 -9.13
C ALA A 163 -1.52 -11.08 -8.97
N MET A 164 -0.79 -10.85 -10.08
CA MET A 164 0.42 -10.03 -10.04
C MET A 164 0.13 -8.55 -9.80
N GLN A 165 -1.01 -8.04 -10.24
CA GLN A 165 -1.43 -6.66 -9.94
C GLN A 165 -1.68 -6.45 -8.44
N VAL A 166 -2.31 -7.40 -7.76
CA VAL A 166 -2.46 -7.34 -6.29
C VAL A 166 -1.10 -7.36 -5.59
N GLN A 167 -0.13 -8.14 -6.07
CA GLN A 167 1.23 -8.13 -5.53
C GLN A 167 1.92 -6.78 -5.76
N LEU A 168 1.68 -6.15 -6.91
CA LEU A 168 2.19 -4.82 -7.23
C LEU A 168 1.64 -3.77 -6.25
N GLU A 169 0.34 -3.78 -6.00
CA GLU A 169 -0.31 -2.88 -5.04
C GLU A 169 0.25 -3.05 -3.61
N GLN A 170 0.48 -4.29 -3.17
CA GLN A 170 1.10 -4.57 -1.88
C GLN A 170 2.52 -4.01 -1.78
N LEU A 171 3.29 -4.11 -2.86
CA LEU A 171 4.64 -3.60 -2.92
C LEU A 171 4.67 -2.06 -2.96
N GLU A 172 3.73 -1.43 -3.66
CA GLU A 172 3.56 0.01 -3.69
C GLU A 172 3.16 0.57 -2.33
N ASP A 173 2.29 -0.11 -1.58
CA ASP A 173 1.99 0.25 -0.18
C ASP A 173 3.25 0.19 0.71
N GLN A 174 4.08 -0.84 0.57
CA GLN A 174 5.35 -0.94 1.30
C GLN A 174 6.32 0.20 0.93
N ILE A 175 6.39 0.57 -0.34
CA ILE A 175 7.22 1.71 -0.80
C ILE A 175 6.67 3.03 -0.26
N ALA A 176 5.35 3.21 -0.25
CA ALA A 176 4.72 4.41 0.30
C ALA A 176 5.05 4.62 1.78
N ARG A 177 5.14 3.54 2.58
CA ARG A 177 5.54 3.57 4.00
C ARG A 177 7.00 3.96 4.23
N CYS A 178 7.83 3.97 3.19
CA CYS A 178 9.20 4.47 3.29
C CYS A 178 9.29 5.98 3.39
N THR A 179 8.23 6.68 2.98
CA THR A 179 8.08 8.12 3.18
C THR A 179 7.18 8.36 4.37
N LEU A 180 7.80 8.55 5.53
CA LEU A 180 7.07 8.72 6.78
C LEU A 180 6.49 10.12 6.89
N LYS A 181 5.20 10.18 7.22
CA LYS A 181 4.48 11.42 7.50
C LYS A 181 4.12 11.50 8.98
N SER A 182 4.06 12.72 9.51
CA SER A 182 3.56 12.91 10.88
C SER A 182 2.06 12.65 10.94
N PRO A 183 1.58 11.73 11.78
CA PRO A 183 0.13 11.46 11.91
C PRO A 183 -0.64 12.60 12.59
N VAL A 184 0.06 13.45 13.34
CA VAL A 184 -0.51 14.56 14.09
C VAL A 184 0.33 15.82 13.90
N GLY A 185 -0.30 16.99 14.00
CA GLY A 185 0.40 18.26 14.15
C GLY A 185 0.85 18.46 15.60
N GLY A 186 1.88 19.25 15.82
CA GLY A 186 2.34 19.58 17.18
C GLY A 186 3.83 19.88 17.24
N THR A 187 4.36 19.98 18.43
CA THR A 187 5.79 20.26 18.69
C THR A 187 6.56 18.99 18.97
N VAL A 188 7.71 18.82 18.32
CA VAL A 188 8.63 17.69 18.54
C VAL A 188 9.27 17.83 19.93
N MET A 189 8.98 16.87 20.81
CA MET A 189 9.49 16.87 22.18
C MET A 189 10.86 16.19 22.31
N VAL A 190 11.03 15.06 21.63
CA VAL A 190 12.24 14.23 21.71
C VAL A 190 12.49 13.58 20.37
N LYS A 191 13.76 13.58 19.96
CA LYS A 191 14.27 12.89 18.77
C LYS A 191 15.09 11.67 19.19
N TYR A 192 14.57 10.46 18.87
CA TYR A 192 15.20 9.19 19.28
C TYR A 192 16.19 8.63 18.26
N SER A 193 16.10 9.05 17.00
CA SER A 193 16.92 8.52 15.91
C SER A 193 17.57 9.64 15.10
N GLN A 194 18.65 9.29 14.39
CA GLN A 194 19.39 10.21 13.55
C GLN A 194 19.45 9.71 12.11
N THR A 195 19.65 10.64 11.17
CA THR A 195 19.92 10.33 9.76
C THR A 195 21.12 9.40 9.64
N GLY A 196 21.00 8.37 8.80
CA GLY A 196 22.04 7.36 8.59
C GLY A 196 21.89 6.10 9.45
N GLU A 197 21.06 6.12 10.49
CA GLU A 197 20.77 4.94 11.30
C GLU A 197 19.89 3.94 10.54
N ILE A 198 19.89 2.69 11.01
CA ILE A 198 18.97 1.67 10.53
C ILE A 198 17.64 1.80 11.29
N ALA A 199 16.58 2.04 10.53
CA ALA A 199 15.21 1.96 10.99
C ALA A 199 14.70 0.53 10.83
N VAL A 200 14.03 0.04 11.86
CA VAL A 200 13.28 -1.22 11.85
C VAL A 200 11.83 -0.88 12.13
N MET A 201 10.89 -1.55 11.48
CA MET A 201 9.47 -1.32 11.70
C MET A 201 9.12 -1.33 13.20
N GLY A 202 8.45 -0.28 13.66
CA GLY A 202 8.11 -0.05 15.07
C GLY A 202 9.19 0.67 15.90
N LYS A 203 10.40 0.94 15.36
CA LYS A 203 11.41 1.75 16.05
C LYS A 203 10.93 3.19 16.17
N ALA A 204 10.88 3.72 17.39
CA ALA A 204 10.55 5.12 17.63
C ALA A 204 11.59 6.04 16.97
N LEU A 205 11.14 7.04 16.23
CA LEU A 205 12.00 8.03 15.58
C LEU A 205 11.98 9.36 16.34
N PHE A 206 10.81 9.83 16.73
CA PHE A 206 10.63 11.05 17.52
C PHE A 206 9.26 11.03 18.22
N LYS A 207 9.06 11.98 19.13
CA LYS A 207 7.82 12.18 19.87
C LYS A 207 7.28 13.58 19.57
N VAL A 208 5.98 13.67 19.28
CA VAL A 208 5.24 14.93 19.08
C VAL A 208 4.24 15.10 20.20
N ALA A 209 4.11 16.30 20.72
CA ALA A 209 3.04 16.69 21.63
C ALA A 209 2.16 17.73 20.94
N ASP A 210 0.85 17.52 20.98
CA ASP A 210 -0.15 18.51 20.62
C ASP A 210 -0.34 19.43 21.86
N MET A 211 0.10 20.69 21.71
CA MET A 211 0.01 21.69 22.79
C MET A 211 -1.18 22.63 22.63
N ASP A 212 -1.96 22.48 21.55
CA ASP A 212 -3.08 23.37 21.24
C ASP A 212 -4.44 22.82 21.69
N ASN A 213 -4.45 21.67 22.39
CA ASN A 213 -5.67 21.02 22.88
C ASN A 213 -5.70 20.93 24.39
#